data_29eac2759af2118eabcf9b4781b76447
#
_entry.id   29eac2759af2118eabcf9b4781b76447
#
_cell.length_a   1.000
_cell.length_b   1.000
_cell.length_c   1.000
_cell.angle_alpha   90.00
_cell.angle_beta   90.00
_cell.angle_gamma   90.00
#
_symmetry.space_group_name_H-M   'P 1'
#
loop_
_entity.id
_entity.type
_entity.pdbx_description
1 polymer ?
#
loop_
_entity_poly.entity_id
_entity_poly.type
_entity_poly.pdbx_seq_one_letter_code
_entity_poly.pdbx_strand_id
1 'polypeptide(L)'
;MFAWIRTLLVAAICMGAFSAQVVAQEPPKQAVEKTVHDALKILRDDKLKADRKVRVHKLREVADRLFDWEAMAKSSLGASWRTLNDTQRREFVEVFKELLAQRYMDDIDRFQGSEELTVGDAEQQAELAVVKTTLLTVSKQKIPIDYTLRITDGKWRAQDISIEGISLVNHYRKTFARYLANKSIDQLLAQLKQKLGGSGGAGL
;
A
#
# COMPACT_ATOMS: atom_id res chain seq x y z
N MET A 1 -58.98 27.65 55.68
CA MET A 1 -58.37 28.85 55.12
C MET A 1 -57.10 28.44 54.39
N PHE A 2 -56.99 28.64 53.18
CA PHE A 2 -56.20 28.10 52.04
C PHE A 2 -54.74 27.74 52.31
N ALA A 3 -54.39 26.46 52.05
CA ALA A 3 -53.03 25.93 51.90
C ALA A 3 -52.72 25.78 50.39
N TRP A 4 -51.69 26.45 49.89
CA TRP A 4 -51.21 26.34 48.53
C TRP A 4 -50.08 25.32 48.45
N ILE A 5 -50.35 24.20 47.79
CA ILE A 5 -49.41 23.16 47.47
C ILE A 5 -48.57 23.62 46.25
N ARG A 6 -47.29 23.88 46.46
CA ARG A 6 -46.32 24.06 45.37
C ARG A 6 -45.70 22.72 44.97
N THR A 7 -46.15 22.20 43.88
CA THR A 7 -45.56 21.00 43.23
C THR A 7 -44.26 21.41 42.57
N LEU A 8 -43.12 20.97 43.06
CA LEU A 8 -41.82 21.12 42.41
C LEU A 8 -41.64 19.93 41.41
N LEU A 9 -41.69 20.24 40.13
CA LEU A 9 -41.39 19.32 39.04
C LEU A 9 -39.87 19.27 38.86
N VAL A 10 -39.23 18.23 39.35
CA VAL A 10 -37.80 17.96 39.11
C VAL A 10 -37.69 17.30 37.74
N ALA A 11 -37.32 18.08 36.73
CA ALA A 11 -36.95 17.54 35.44
C ALA A 11 -35.53 16.95 35.53
N ALA A 12 -35.45 15.63 35.58
CA ALA A 12 -34.20 14.88 35.48
C ALA A 12 -33.75 14.94 34.02
N ILE A 13 -32.78 15.80 33.72
CA ILE A 13 -32.06 15.80 32.44
C ILE A 13 -31.10 14.63 32.44
N CYS A 14 -31.49 13.51 31.83
CA CYS A 14 -30.59 12.43 31.49
C CYS A 14 -29.62 12.93 30.42
N MET A 15 -28.45 13.49 30.79
CA MET A 15 -27.30 13.63 29.92
C MET A 15 -26.79 12.22 29.60
N GLY A 16 -27.25 11.66 28.52
CA GLY A 16 -26.65 10.48 27.91
C GLY A 16 -25.23 10.82 27.49
N ALA A 17 -24.24 10.36 28.29
CA ALA A 17 -22.86 10.41 27.87
C ALA A 17 -22.71 9.51 26.65
N PHE A 18 -22.68 10.11 25.47
CA PHE A 18 -22.29 9.45 24.23
C PHE A 18 -20.78 9.20 24.33
N SER A 19 -20.42 8.03 24.90
CA SER A 19 -19.05 7.56 24.89
C SER A 19 -18.72 7.25 23.43
N ALA A 20 -18.09 8.21 22.74
CA ALA A 20 -17.44 7.93 21.47
C ALA A 20 -16.39 6.86 21.75
N GLN A 21 -16.66 5.63 21.32
CA GLN A 21 -15.65 4.58 21.31
C GLN A 21 -14.55 5.03 20.36
N VAL A 22 -13.45 5.49 20.92
CA VAL A 22 -12.19 5.67 20.15
C VAL A 22 -11.78 4.26 19.75
N VAL A 23 -12.09 3.86 18.52
CA VAL A 23 -11.54 2.65 17.94
C VAL A 23 -10.03 2.88 17.90
N ALA A 24 -9.31 2.16 18.77
CA ALA A 24 -7.86 2.25 18.78
C ALA A 24 -7.34 1.86 17.40
N GLN A 25 -6.57 2.76 16.79
CA GLN A 25 -5.98 2.52 15.48
C GLN A 25 -5.03 1.34 15.56
N GLU A 26 -5.12 0.42 14.59
CA GLU A 26 -4.21 -0.71 14.46
C GLU A 26 -2.75 -0.21 14.40
N PRO A 27 -1.79 -0.80 15.13
CA PRO A 27 -0.37 -0.42 15.02
C PRO A 27 0.18 -0.61 13.60
N PRO A 28 1.08 0.26 13.11
CA PRO A 28 1.62 0.15 11.75
C PRO A 28 2.33 -1.19 11.49
N LYS A 29 3.03 -1.73 12.49
CA LYS A 29 3.64 -3.06 12.45
C LYS A 29 2.61 -4.14 12.15
N GLN A 30 1.48 -4.13 12.84
CA GLN A 30 0.42 -5.13 12.68
C GLN A 30 -0.21 -5.10 11.29
N ALA A 31 -0.38 -3.91 10.69
CA ALA A 31 -0.87 -3.77 9.31
C ALA A 31 0.06 -4.46 8.31
N VAL A 32 1.39 -4.31 8.47
CA VAL A 32 2.38 -4.99 7.65
C VAL A 32 2.41 -6.50 7.94
N GLU A 33 2.44 -6.91 9.21
CA GLU A 33 2.45 -8.33 9.62
C GLU A 33 1.28 -9.11 9.01
N LYS A 34 0.09 -8.54 9.08
CA LYS A 34 -1.11 -9.15 8.50
C LYS A 34 -0.98 -9.32 6.99
N THR A 35 -0.50 -8.28 6.29
CA THR A 35 -0.31 -8.31 4.84
C THR A 35 0.73 -9.35 4.44
N VAL A 36 1.86 -9.38 5.14
CA VAL A 36 2.93 -10.36 4.94
C VAL A 36 2.43 -11.78 5.18
N HIS A 37 1.72 -12.00 6.29
CA HIS A 37 1.13 -13.30 6.61
C HIS A 37 0.19 -13.79 5.51
N ASP A 38 -0.73 -12.93 5.07
CA ASP A 38 -1.70 -13.27 4.02
C ASP A 38 -0.98 -13.56 2.68
N ALA A 39 0.04 -12.79 2.32
CA ALA A 39 0.84 -13.02 1.13
C ALA A 39 1.59 -14.37 1.20
N LEU A 40 2.28 -14.65 2.31
CA LEU A 40 3.00 -15.91 2.50
C LEU A 40 2.06 -17.13 2.48
N LYS A 41 0.85 -16.99 3.04
CA LYS A 41 -0.17 -18.06 2.97
C LYS A 41 -0.55 -18.38 1.52
N ILE A 42 -0.73 -17.36 0.68
CA ILE A 42 -1.02 -17.56 -0.75
C ILE A 42 0.17 -18.18 -1.48
N LEU A 43 1.39 -17.70 -1.20
CA LEU A 43 2.61 -18.18 -1.83
C LEU A 43 2.96 -19.64 -1.49
N ARG A 44 2.57 -20.09 -0.29
CA ARG A 44 2.79 -21.46 0.21
C ARG A 44 1.67 -22.44 -0.14
N ASP A 45 0.57 -21.96 -0.71
CA ASP A 45 -0.55 -22.82 -1.10
C ASP A 45 -0.24 -23.56 -2.41
N ASP A 46 -0.05 -24.87 -2.33
CA ASP A 46 0.30 -25.70 -3.49
C ASP A 46 -0.79 -25.70 -4.57
N LYS A 47 -2.08 -25.53 -4.19
CA LYS A 47 -3.17 -25.43 -5.16
C LYS A 47 -3.07 -24.13 -5.96
N LEU A 48 -2.67 -23.04 -5.30
CA LEU A 48 -2.47 -21.73 -5.95
C LEU A 48 -1.18 -21.68 -6.76
N LYS A 49 -0.17 -22.49 -6.45
CA LYS A 49 1.02 -22.63 -7.30
C LYS A 49 0.68 -23.18 -8.69
N ALA A 50 -0.28 -24.10 -8.77
CA ALA A 50 -0.75 -24.66 -10.04
C ALA A 50 -1.58 -23.67 -10.88
N ASP A 51 -2.23 -22.66 -10.25
CA ASP A 51 -3.01 -21.66 -10.93
C ASP A 51 -2.40 -20.25 -10.73
N ARG A 52 -1.44 -19.93 -11.61
CA ARG A 52 -0.72 -18.64 -11.59
C ARG A 52 -1.68 -17.44 -11.64
N LYS A 53 -2.76 -17.50 -12.44
CA LYS A 53 -3.69 -16.38 -12.59
C LYS A 53 -4.43 -16.10 -11.29
N VAL A 54 -4.97 -17.13 -10.64
CA VAL A 54 -5.65 -17.00 -9.35
C VAL A 54 -4.68 -16.57 -8.26
N ARG A 55 -3.45 -17.12 -8.22
CA ARG A 55 -2.43 -16.72 -7.27
C ARG A 55 -2.08 -15.23 -7.36
N VAL A 56 -1.81 -14.75 -8.57
CA VAL A 56 -1.52 -13.34 -8.85
C VAL A 56 -2.67 -12.43 -8.44
N HIS A 57 -3.91 -12.80 -8.79
CA HIS A 57 -5.09 -12.05 -8.41
C HIS A 57 -5.21 -11.92 -6.88
N LYS A 58 -5.08 -13.02 -6.16
CA LYS A 58 -5.11 -13.00 -4.68
C LYS A 58 -3.99 -12.17 -4.05
N LEU A 59 -2.77 -12.22 -4.59
CA LEU A 59 -1.67 -11.37 -4.12
C LEU A 59 -1.93 -9.88 -4.36
N ARG A 60 -2.57 -9.54 -5.48
CA ARG A 60 -3.01 -8.15 -5.76
C ARG A 60 -4.05 -7.68 -4.73
N GLU A 61 -5.05 -8.50 -4.41
CA GLU A 61 -6.04 -8.18 -3.38
C GLU A 61 -5.38 -7.94 -2.00
N VAL A 62 -4.35 -8.72 -1.66
CA VAL A 62 -3.57 -8.51 -0.44
C VAL A 62 -2.82 -7.18 -0.51
N ALA A 63 -2.15 -6.89 -1.61
CA ALA A 63 -1.43 -5.64 -1.81
C ALA A 63 -2.36 -4.43 -1.77
N ASP A 64 -3.55 -4.52 -2.37
CA ASP A 64 -4.55 -3.43 -2.41
C ASP A 64 -5.05 -3.03 -1.01
N ARG A 65 -4.98 -3.92 -0.03
CA ARG A 65 -5.34 -3.61 1.36
C ARG A 65 -4.28 -2.78 2.09
N LEU A 66 -3.01 -2.89 1.71
CA LEU A 66 -1.92 -2.17 2.36
C LEU A 66 -1.48 -0.94 1.57
N PHE A 67 -1.31 -1.05 0.24
CA PHE A 67 -0.71 0.02 -0.55
C PHE A 67 -1.70 1.14 -0.87
N ASP A 68 -1.23 2.38 -0.75
CA ASP A 68 -1.88 3.60 -1.25
C ASP A 68 -1.36 3.86 -2.67
N TRP A 69 -1.96 3.19 -3.65
CA TRP A 69 -1.51 3.24 -5.04
C TRP A 69 -1.57 4.66 -5.61
N GLU A 70 -2.58 5.46 -5.23
CA GLU A 70 -2.69 6.84 -5.68
C GLU A 70 -1.56 7.71 -5.13
N ALA A 71 -1.27 7.62 -3.83
CA ALA A 71 -0.17 8.36 -3.21
C ALA A 71 1.19 7.94 -3.80
N MET A 72 1.41 6.65 -4.05
CA MET A 72 2.62 6.14 -4.68
C MET A 72 2.77 6.64 -6.12
N ALA A 73 1.73 6.55 -6.93
CA ALA A 73 1.68 7.03 -8.30
C ALA A 73 1.91 8.56 -8.36
N LYS A 74 1.18 9.32 -7.56
CA LYS A 74 1.35 10.77 -7.42
C LYS A 74 2.79 11.13 -7.06
N SER A 75 3.37 10.44 -6.09
CA SER A 75 4.74 10.68 -5.63
C SER A 75 5.77 10.30 -6.71
N SER A 76 5.52 9.26 -7.51
CA SER A 76 6.41 8.85 -8.60
C SER A 76 6.40 9.82 -9.78
N LEU A 77 5.31 10.55 -10.05
CA LEU A 77 5.27 11.61 -11.07
C LEU A 77 5.76 12.96 -10.55
N GLY A 78 5.74 13.17 -9.22
CA GLY A 78 6.17 14.42 -8.61
C GLY A 78 5.39 15.63 -9.13
N ALA A 79 6.08 16.67 -9.62
CA ALA A 79 5.44 17.90 -10.11
C ALA A 79 4.50 17.65 -11.30
N SER A 80 4.82 16.69 -12.15
CA SER A 80 4.03 16.37 -13.35
C SER A 80 2.62 15.87 -13.00
N TRP A 81 2.39 15.34 -11.79
CA TRP A 81 1.05 14.94 -11.36
C TRP A 81 0.02 16.07 -11.40
N ARG A 82 0.47 17.31 -11.17
CA ARG A 82 -0.44 18.49 -11.13
C ARG A 82 -1.01 18.84 -12.50
N THR A 83 -0.33 18.47 -13.58
CA THR A 83 -0.73 18.76 -14.96
C THR A 83 -1.71 17.75 -15.53
N LEU A 84 -1.93 16.61 -14.84
CA LEU A 84 -2.82 15.55 -15.29
C LEU A 84 -4.29 15.94 -15.00
N ASN A 85 -5.16 15.62 -15.96
CA ASN A 85 -6.59 15.59 -15.73
C ASN A 85 -6.98 14.31 -14.97
N ASP A 86 -8.23 14.23 -14.49
CA ASP A 86 -8.69 13.11 -13.65
C ASP A 86 -8.69 11.76 -14.38
N THR A 87 -8.89 11.75 -15.68
CA THR A 87 -8.82 10.51 -16.49
C THR A 87 -7.38 10.01 -16.56
N GLN A 88 -6.42 10.91 -16.85
CA GLN A 88 -4.99 10.57 -16.88
C GLN A 88 -4.49 10.12 -15.51
N ARG A 89 -4.96 10.73 -14.41
CA ARG A 89 -4.59 10.30 -13.05
C ARG A 89 -5.05 8.87 -12.77
N ARG A 90 -6.33 8.57 -12.99
CA ARG A 90 -6.85 7.20 -12.82
C ARG A 90 -6.10 6.20 -13.68
N GLU A 91 -5.92 6.52 -14.95
CA GLU A 91 -5.21 5.66 -15.88
C GLU A 91 -3.76 5.42 -15.46
N PHE A 92 -3.06 6.46 -15.01
CA PHE A 92 -1.68 6.34 -14.55
C PHE A 92 -1.57 5.48 -13.28
N VAL A 93 -2.50 5.60 -12.33
CA VAL A 93 -2.53 4.76 -11.13
C VAL A 93 -2.63 3.28 -11.51
N GLU A 94 -3.55 2.92 -12.41
CA GLU A 94 -3.73 1.53 -12.84
C GLU A 94 -2.50 1.00 -13.59
N VAL A 95 -1.95 1.79 -14.51
CA VAL A 95 -0.74 1.43 -15.26
C VAL A 95 0.47 1.28 -14.34
N PHE A 96 0.62 2.17 -13.36
CA PHE A 96 1.72 2.12 -12.39
C PHE A 96 1.61 0.89 -11.47
N LYS A 97 0.42 0.59 -10.99
CA LYS A 97 0.12 -0.62 -10.22
C LYS A 97 0.47 -1.89 -10.99
N GLU A 98 0.08 -1.96 -12.27
CA GLU A 98 0.38 -3.09 -13.13
C GLU A 98 1.89 -3.21 -13.42
N LEU A 99 2.57 -2.08 -13.63
CA LEU A 99 4.01 -2.02 -13.83
C LEU A 99 4.78 -2.61 -12.64
N LEU A 100 4.38 -2.24 -11.42
CA LEU A 100 4.98 -2.81 -10.20
C LEU A 100 4.67 -4.29 -10.07
N ALA A 101 3.42 -4.69 -10.28
CA ALA A 101 3.03 -6.10 -10.23
C ALA A 101 3.86 -6.94 -11.21
N GLN A 102 3.99 -6.51 -12.48
CA GLN A 102 4.74 -7.23 -13.50
C GLN A 102 6.24 -7.30 -13.17
N ARG A 103 6.83 -6.20 -12.67
CA ARG A 103 8.26 -6.13 -12.33
C ARG A 103 8.68 -7.16 -11.28
N TYR A 104 7.81 -7.43 -10.30
CA TYR A 104 8.10 -8.36 -9.20
C TYR A 104 7.48 -9.74 -9.39
N MET A 105 6.79 -9.98 -10.51
CA MET A 105 6.13 -11.26 -10.77
C MET A 105 7.12 -12.42 -10.84
N ASP A 106 8.26 -12.21 -11.50
CA ASP A 106 9.28 -13.25 -11.63
C ASP A 106 9.88 -13.63 -10.26
N ASP A 107 10.02 -12.68 -9.35
CA ASP A 107 10.50 -12.94 -8.00
C ASP A 107 9.45 -13.69 -7.18
N ILE A 108 8.16 -13.37 -7.38
CA ILE A 108 7.02 -14.11 -6.81
C ILE A 108 6.96 -15.53 -7.34
N ASP A 109 7.21 -15.74 -8.64
CA ASP A 109 7.19 -17.06 -9.26
C ASP A 109 8.36 -17.96 -8.81
N ARG A 110 9.49 -17.34 -8.41
CA ARG A 110 10.65 -18.06 -7.83
C ARG A 110 10.48 -18.43 -6.36
N PHE A 111 9.44 -17.96 -5.70
CA PHE A 111 9.19 -18.25 -4.29
C PHE A 111 8.94 -19.75 -4.09
N GLN A 112 9.80 -20.39 -3.29
CA GLN A 112 9.80 -21.86 -3.09
C GLN A 112 8.98 -22.31 -1.88
N GLY A 113 8.60 -21.37 -0.99
CA GLY A 113 7.80 -21.64 0.21
C GLY A 113 8.63 -21.76 1.50
N SER A 114 9.95 -21.91 1.41
CA SER A 114 10.87 -21.99 2.55
C SER A 114 11.51 -20.66 2.92
N GLU A 115 11.23 -19.61 2.17
CA GLU A 115 11.63 -18.24 2.52
C GLU A 115 10.92 -17.79 3.80
N GLU A 116 11.64 -17.03 4.61
CA GLU A 116 11.11 -16.47 5.85
C GLU A 116 11.10 -14.94 5.75
N LEU A 117 9.96 -14.32 6.10
CA LEU A 117 9.87 -12.87 6.17
C LEU A 117 9.58 -12.48 7.62
N THR A 118 10.54 -11.78 8.22
CA THR A 118 10.46 -11.28 9.59
C THR A 118 10.06 -9.82 9.58
N VAL A 119 9.04 -9.46 10.35
CA VAL A 119 8.64 -8.07 10.54
C VAL A 119 9.28 -7.56 11.82
N GLY A 120 10.13 -6.57 11.70
CA GLY A 120 10.83 -5.90 12.80
C GLY A 120 9.98 -4.83 13.48
N ASP A 121 10.63 -3.92 14.17
CA ASP A 121 9.94 -2.85 14.87
C ASP A 121 9.55 -1.71 13.91
N ALA A 122 8.52 -0.97 14.30
CA ALA A 122 8.07 0.21 13.59
C ALA A 122 8.66 1.46 14.23
N GLU A 123 9.27 2.32 13.41
CA GLU A 123 9.64 3.68 13.78
C GLU A 123 8.46 4.60 13.39
N GLN A 124 7.73 5.08 14.41
CA GLN A 124 6.51 5.90 14.17
C GLN A 124 6.69 7.33 14.68
N GLN A 125 6.27 8.29 13.85
CA GLN A 125 6.16 9.71 14.20
C GLN A 125 4.81 10.24 13.70
N ALA A 126 3.89 10.51 14.64
CA ALA A 126 2.53 10.93 14.34
C ALA A 126 1.85 10.00 13.31
N GLU A 127 1.52 10.51 12.14
CA GLU A 127 0.84 9.80 11.05
C GLU A 127 1.79 9.12 10.05
N LEU A 128 3.08 9.11 10.32
CA LEU A 128 4.10 8.49 9.49
C LEU A 128 4.76 7.34 10.26
N ALA A 129 4.97 6.22 9.62
CA ALA A 129 5.71 5.10 10.19
C ALA A 129 6.60 4.42 9.14
N VAL A 130 7.74 3.89 9.59
CA VAL A 130 8.58 3.00 8.81
C VAL A 130 8.60 1.65 9.51
N VAL A 131 8.14 0.61 8.81
CA VAL A 131 8.19 -0.77 9.29
C VAL A 131 9.27 -1.50 8.54
N LYS A 132 10.29 -1.96 9.26
CA LYS A 132 11.42 -2.69 8.70
C LYS A 132 11.10 -4.18 8.65
N THR A 133 11.36 -4.81 7.52
CA THR A 133 11.22 -6.25 7.37
C THR A 133 12.48 -6.85 6.75
N THR A 134 12.68 -8.15 6.93
CA THR A 134 13.81 -8.87 6.35
C THR A 134 13.30 -10.16 5.73
N LEU A 135 13.51 -10.30 4.43
CA LEU A 135 13.29 -11.55 3.71
C LEU A 135 14.58 -12.38 3.76
N LEU A 136 14.49 -13.59 4.32
CA LEU A 136 15.53 -14.59 4.27
C LEU A 136 15.24 -15.54 3.11
N THR A 137 16.07 -15.51 2.08
CA THR A 137 15.94 -16.38 0.91
C THR A 137 16.36 -17.80 1.21
N VAL A 138 16.04 -18.74 0.31
CA VAL A 138 16.49 -20.14 0.39
C VAL A 138 18.01 -20.24 0.43
N SER A 139 18.73 -19.36 -0.29
CA SER A 139 20.20 -19.26 -0.27
C SER A 139 20.77 -18.56 0.97
N LYS A 140 19.93 -18.30 1.99
CA LYS A 140 20.30 -17.62 3.24
C LYS A 140 20.73 -16.16 3.08
N GLN A 141 20.42 -15.55 1.94
CA GLN A 141 20.61 -14.11 1.75
C GLN A 141 19.52 -13.35 2.51
N LYS A 142 19.92 -12.27 3.21
CA LYS A 142 19.01 -11.35 3.89
C LYS A 142 18.74 -10.16 2.98
N ILE A 143 17.49 -9.96 2.61
CA ILE A 143 17.03 -8.83 1.80
C ILE A 143 16.18 -7.92 2.69
N PRO A 144 16.68 -6.72 3.07
CA PRO A 144 15.87 -5.76 3.80
C PRO A 144 14.77 -5.18 2.89
N ILE A 145 13.55 -5.13 3.41
CA ILE A 145 12.38 -4.55 2.74
C ILE A 145 11.68 -3.65 3.75
N ASP A 146 11.71 -2.35 3.54
CA ASP A 146 11.13 -1.36 4.43
C ASP A 146 9.87 -0.75 3.83
N TYR A 147 8.82 -0.65 4.63
CA TYR A 147 7.55 -0.06 4.25
C TYR A 147 7.42 1.33 4.88
N THR A 148 7.27 2.37 4.07
CA THR A 148 6.91 3.71 4.54
C THR A 148 5.40 3.85 4.51
N LEU A 149 4.78 3.97 5.68
CA LEU A 149 3.33 4.05 5.83
C LEU A 149 2.89 5.43 6.28
N ARG A 150 1.69 5.81 5.87
CA ARG A 150 0.98 6.97 6.37
C ARG A 150 -0.47 6.59 6.70
N ILE A 151 -1.08 7.32 7.62
CA ILE A 151 -2.52 7.19 7.88
C ILE A 151 -3.28 7.84 6.74
N THR A 152 -4.11 7.04 6.07
CA THR A 152 -5.05 7.48 5.02
C THR A 152 -6.41 6.87 5.36
N ASP A 153 -7.45 7.69 5.49
CA ASP A 153 -8.80 7.28 5.88
C ASP A 153 -8.84 6.43 7.16
N GLY A 154 -8.06 6.84 8.16
CA GLY A 154 -7.99 6.18 9.47
C GLY A 154 -7.25 4.83 9.48
N LYS A 155 -6.54 4.46 8.40
CA LYS A 155 -5.78 3.21 8.28
C LYS A 155 -4.36 3.48 7.87
N TRP A 156 -3.43 2.63 8.34
CA TRP A 156 -2.07 2.62 7.83
C TRP A 156 -2.03 2.10 6.41
N ARG A 157 -1.49 2.94 5.49
CA ARG A 157 -1.34 2.64 4.07
C ARG A 157 0.11 2.87 3.66
N ALA A 158 0.69 1.92 2.95
CA ALA A 158 2.06 2.04 2.45
C ALA A 158 2.10 2.99 1.25
N GLN A 159 2.91 4.04 1.37
CA GLN A 159 3.13 5.04 0.32
C GLN A 159 4.48 4.90 -0.36
N ASP A 160 5.35 4.02 0.15
CA ASP A 160 6.59 3.61 -0.49
C ASP A 160 7.02 2.24 0.05
N ILE A 161 7.83 1.55 -0.73
CA ILE A 161 8.56 0.36 -0.33
C ILE A 161 10.01 0.51 -0.77
N SER A 162 10.92 0.20 0.13
CA SER A 162 12.36 0.21 -0.12
C SER A 162 12.88 -1.22 -0.11
N ILE A 163 13.54 -1.64 -1.16
CA ILE A 163 14.17 -2.97 -1.24
C ILE A 163 15.68 -2.75 -1.31
N GLU A 164 16.44 -3.33 -0.37
CA GLU A 164 17.88 -3.13 -0.26
C GLU A 164 18.27 -1.64 -0.21
N GLY A 165 17.44 -0.82 0.47
CA GLY A 165 17.65 0.63 0.59
C GLY A 165 17.22 1.45 -0.64
N ILE A 166 16.72 0.82 -1.69
CA ILE A 166 16.27 1.51 -2.90
C ILE A 166 14.74 1.72 -2.83
N SER A 167 14.32 2.96 -2.62
CA SER A 167 12.91 3.36 -2.67
C SER A 167 12.34 3.20 -4.08
N LEU A 168 11.23 2.46 -4.22
CA LEU A 168 10.58 2.26 -5.51
C LEU A 168 9.99 3.56 -6.05
N VAL A 169 9.33 4.33 -5.21
CA VAL A 169 8.75 5.62 -5.62
C VAL A 169 9.82 6.58 -6.11
N ASN A 170 10.95 6.69 -5.41
CA ASN A 170 12.05 7.56 -5.85
C ASN A 170 12.75 7.05 -7.11
N HIS A 171 12.87 5.74 -7.28
CA HIS A 171 13.40 5.14 -8.51
C HIS A 171 12.54 5.54 -9.72
N TYR A 172 11.22 5.34 -9.63
CA TYR A 172 10.30 5.70 -10.70
C TYR A 172 10.19 7.21 -10.88
N ARG A 173 10.28 8.02 -9.81
CA ARG A 173 10.31 9.48 -9.92
C ARG A 173 11.47 9.97 -10.79
N LYS A 174 12.66 9.44 -10.57
CA LYS A 174 13.84 9.78 -11.40
C LYS A 174 13.66 9.32 -12.84
N THR A 175 13.09 8.14 -13.05
CA THR A 175 12.84 7.57 -14.36
C THR A 175 11.81 8.37 -15.15
N PHE A 176 10.66 8.66 -14.54
CA PHE A 176 9.59 9.42 -15.19
C PHE A 176 9.97 10.87 -15.41
N ALA A 177 10.68 11.51 -14.46
CA ALA A 177 11.17 12.88 -14.65
C ALA A 177 12.11 13.01 -15.87
N ARG A 178 13.02 12.05 -16.07
CA ARG A 178 13.90 12.02 -17.27
C ARG A 178 13.09 11.86 -18.56
N TYR A 179 12.09 10.99 -18.54
CA TYR A 179 11.24 10.76 -19.71
C TYR A 179 10.42 12.01 -20.05
N LEU A 180 9.75 12.59 -19.04
CA LEU A 180 8.86 13.74 -19.19
C LEU A 180 9.60 15.06 -19.44
N ALA A 181 10.93 15.09 -19.35
CA ALA A 181 11.71 16.27 -19.74
C ALA A 181 11.57 16.60 -21.24
N ASN A 182 11.31 15.57 -22.09
CA ASN A 182 11.23 15.72 -23.53
C ASN A 182 9.98 15.06 -24.15
N LYS A 183 9.09 14.52 -23.34
CA LYS A 183 7.91 13.76 -23.76
C LYS A 183 6.69 14.15 -22.95
N SER A 184 5.50 13.94 -23.53
CA SER A 184 4.23 14.19 -22.83
C SER A 184 3.83 13.04 -21.92
N ILE A 185 2.86 13.31 -21.03
CA ILE A 185 2.27 12.27 -20.18
C ILE A 185 1.55 11.19 -21.00
N ASP A 186 0.88 11.57 -22.10
CA ASP A 186 0.20 10.62 -22.97
C ASP A 186 1.19 9.66 -23.66
N GLN A 187 2.37 10.17 -24.04
CA GLN A 187 3.46 9.35 -24.56
C GLN A 187 4.01 8.40 -23.49
N LEU A 188 4.13 8.86 -22.23
CA LEU A 188 4.53 7.99 -21.12
C LEU A 188 3.51 6.88 -20.90
N LEU A 189 2.22 7.20 -20.82
CA LEU A 189 1.15 6.23 -20.67
C LEU A 189 1.13 5.20 -21.80
N ALA A 190 1.25 5.66 -23.04
CA ALA A 190 1.32 4.78 -24.21
C ALA A 190 2.52 3.82 -24.13
N GLN A 191 3.70 4.32 -23.75
CA GLN A 191 4.90 3.50 -23.60
C GLN A 191 4.77 2.48 -22.48
N LEU A 192 4.22 2.87 -21.32
CA LEU A 192 4.01 1.96 -20.21
C LEU A 192 3.02 0.85 -20.58
N LYS A 193 1.91 1.20 -21.23
CA LYS A 193 0.94 0.21 -21.74
C LYS A 193 1.54 -0.75 -22.75
N GLN A 194 2.34 -0.24 -23.68
CA GLN A 194 3.04 -1.08 -24.64
C GLN A 194 3.96 -2.09 -23.94
N LYS A 195 4.69 -1.68 -22.91
CA LYS A 195 5.51 -2.60 -22.12
C LYS A 195 4.70 -3.66 -21.40
N LEU A 196 3.55 -3.28 -20.82
CA LEU A 196 2.66 -4.20 -20.15
C LEU A 196 2.01 -5.22 -21.09
N GLY A 197 1.77 -4.82 -22.36
CA GLY A 197 1.20 -5.69 -23.39
C GLY A 197 2.24 -6.56 -24.12
N GLY A 198 3.52 -6.20 -24.05
CA GLY A 198 4.62 -6.96 -24.64
C GLY A 198 5.28 -7.85 -23.59
N SER A 199 5.25 -9.16 -23.76
CA SER A 199 5.95 -10.13 -22.93
C SER A 199 7.47 -9.96 -23.10
N GLY A 200 8.08 -9.00 -22.37
CA GLY A 200 9.53 -8.81 -22.49
C GLY A 200 10.01 -7.63 -21.65
N GLY A 201 10.53 -7.94 -20.46
CA GLY A 201 11.21 -6.97 -19.63
C GLY A 201 12.44 -6.39 -20.29
N ALA A 202 12.41 -5.07 -20.50
CA ALA A 202 13.61 -4.28 -20.68
C ALA A 202 13.34 -2.91 -20.04
N GLY A 203 14.27 -2.45 -19.21
CA GLY A 203 14.13 -1.25 -18.39
C GLY A 203 13.67 0.01 -19.14
N LEU A 204 13.02 0.91 -18.40
CA LEU A 204 12.90 2.33 -18.77
C LEU A 204 14.25 2.99 -18.56
#